data_197ab4733ada8cdc16abaaf752c174f0
#
_entry.id   197ab4733ada8cdc16abaaf752c174f0
#
_cell.length_a   1.000
_cell.length_b   1.000
_cell.length_c   1.000
_cell.angle_alpha   90.00
_cell.angle_beta   90.00
_cell.angle_gamma   90.00
#
_symmetry.space_group_name_H-M   'P 1'
#
loop_
_entity.id
_entity.type
_entity.pdbx_description
1 polymer ?
#
loop_
_entity_poly.entity_id
_entity_poly.type
_entity_poly.pdbx_seq_one_letter_code
_entity_poly.pdbx_strand_id
1 'polypeptide(L)'
;HDLLPTKFEIYKLTAENDERIQGLVMLENVNTDKAVYVKVAESAPHNMGKQKEYAGVGGHLFAIAVTRSLELGYGGFTYMDAKNIHLVNHYAKTLGAFLIGTPHPYRMIIDENAASRLIEYYNFRRD
;
A
#
# COMPACT_ATOMS: atom_id res chain seq x y z
N HIS A 1 -20.32 20.19 2.02
CA HIS A 1 -20.19 19.77 1.67
C HIS A 1 -19.98 19.18 1.12
N ASP A 2 -19.64 19.46 1.14
CA ASP A 2 -19.70 18.88 0.43
C ASP A 2 -19.65 18.01 0.26
N LEU A 3 -19.37 18.32 0.58
CA LEU A 3 -19.94 17.16 0.45
C LEU A 3 -19.68 16.41 -0.78
N LEU A 4 -18.62 16.70 -1.48
CA LEU A 4 -18.19 15.84 -2.53
C LEU A 4 -17.74 14.56 -1.90
N PRO A 5 -18.25 13.41 -2.32
CA PRO A 5 -17.77 12.16 -1.76
C PRO A 5 -16.28 12.04 -2.02
N THR A 6 -15.58 11.55 -1.02
CA THR A 6 -14.18 11.24 -1.19
C THR A 6 -14.09 10.17 -2.26
N LYS A 7 -13.24 10.41 -3.23
CA LYS A 7 -13.07 9.43 -4.29
C LYS A 7 -11.95 8.48 -3.94
N PHE A 8 -12.30 7.22 -3.83
CA PHE A 8 -11.33 6.17 -3.61
C PHE A 8 -11.03 5.50 -4.94
N GLU A 9 -9.78 5.15 -5.14
CA GLU A 9 -9.35 4.37 -6.28
C GLU A 9 -9.12 2.94 -5.80
N ILE A 10 -9.63 1.98 -6.54
CA ILE A 10 -9.51 0.58 -6.17
C ILE A 10 -8.69 -0.12 -7.24
N TYR A 11 -7.65 -0.80 -6.81
CA TYR A 11 -6.80 -1.57 -7.71
C TYR A 11 -6.82 -3.03 -7.28
N LYS A 12 -6.95 -3.91 -8.26
CA LYS A 12 -6.94 -5.34 -8.04
C LYS A 12 -5.65 -5.89 -8.58
N LEU A 13 -5.05 -6.80 -7.83
CA LEU A 13 -3.85 -7.47 -8.26
C LEU A 13 -4.22 -8.86 -8.76
N THR A 14 -3.82 -9.19 -9.98
CA THR A 14 -4.00 -10.51 -10.54
C THR A 14 -2.64 -11.05 -10.97
N ALA A 15 -2.52 -12.36 -11.01
CA ALA A 15 -1.30 -12.99 -11.48
C ALA A 15 -1.48 -13.38 -12.93
N GLU A 16 -0.38 -13.44 -13.65
CA GLU A 16 -0.41 -13.89 -15.02
C GLU A 16 -0.96 -15.31 -15.08
N ASN A 17 -1.90 -15.56 -15.98
CA ASN A 17 -2.52 -16.87 -16.17
C ASN A 17 -3.37 -17.34 -14.99
N ASP A 18 -3.80 -16.43 -14.13
CA ASP A 18 -4.68 -16.75 -13.03
C ASP A 18 -5.68 -15.61 -12.90
N GLU A 19 -6.94 -15.88 -13.21
CA GLU A 19 -7.96 -14.84 -13.23
C GLU A 19 -8.45 -14.44 -11.85
N ARG A 20 -8.07 -15.19 -10.81
CA ARG A 20 -8.51 -14.86 -9.46
C ARG A 20 -7.84 -13.58 -8.99
N ILE A 21 -8.57 -12.82 -8.20
CA ILE A 21 -8.00 -11.63 -7.57
C ILE A 21 -7.05 -12.08 -6.48
N GLN A 22 -5.80 -11.63 -6.56
CA GLN A 22 -4.77 -12.00 -5.57
C GLN A 22 -4.76 -11.04 -4.39
N GLY A 23 -5.21 -9.83 -4.61
CA GLY A 23 -5.28 -8.83 -3.56
C GLY A 23 -5.99 -7.59 -4.06
N LEU A 24 -6.27 -6.69 -3.13
CA LEU A 24 -7.04 -5.48 -3.43
C LEU A 24 -6.50 -4.35 -2.57
N VAL A 25 -6.34 -3.20 -3.18
CA VAL A 25 -5.94 -2.00 -2.44
C VAL A 25 -6.89 -0.86 -2.79
N MET A 26 -7.32 -0.13 -1.76
CA MET A 26 -8.17 1.04 -1.93
C MET A 26 -7.36 2.25 -1.48
N LEU A 27 -7.25 3.23 -2.35
CA LEU A 27 -6.40 4.40 -2.16
C LEU A 27 -7.21 5.67 -2.18
N GLU A 28 -6.73 6.66 -1.45
CA GLU A 28 -7.27 8.00 -1.51
C GLU A 28 -6.14 8.96 -1.86
N ASN A 29 -6.38 9.81 -2.85
CA ASN A 29 -5.47 10.90 -3.19
C ASN A 29 -5.71 12.03 -2.20
N VAL A 30 -4.79 12.24 -1.27
CA VAL A 30 -4.92 13.29 -0.26
C VAL A 30 -4.06 14.46 -0.70
N ASN A 31 -4.63 15.29 -1.56
CA ASN A 31 -3.90 16.38 -2.18
C ASN A 31 -3.36 17.39 -1.17
N THR A 32 -4.10 17.62 -0.08
CA THR A 32 -3.65 18.56 0.94
C THR A 32 -2.37 18.09 1.63
N ASP A 33 -2.20 16.77 1.74
CA ASP A 33 -1.02 16.20 2.39
C ASP A 33 0.07 15.85 1.40
N LYS A 34 -0.21 15.97 0.10
CA LYS A 34 0.69 15.54 -0.95
C LYS A 34 1.12 14.09 -0.73
N ALA A 35 0.14 13.24 -0.50
CA ALA A 35 0.37 11.84 -0.20
C ALA A 35 -0.84 11.01 -0.63
N VAL A 36 -0.61 9.70 -0.73
CA VAL A 36 -1.69 8.74 -0.97
C VAL A 36 -1.95 8.01 0.34
N TYR A 37 -3.21 7.92 0.72
CA TYR A 37 -3.63 7.18 1.91
C TYR A 37 -4.12 5.80 1.48
N VAL A 38 -3.58 4.75 2.10
CA VAL A 38 -4.03 3.39 1.86
C VAL A 38 -5.15 3.10 2.84
N LYS A 39 -6.37 3.12 2.34
CA LYS A 39 -7.55 2.88 3.17
C LYS A 39 -7.69 1.40 3.48
N VAL A 40 -7.48 0.55 2.49
CA VAL A 40 -7.62 -0.90 2.62
C VAL A 40 -6.53 -1.55 1.79
N ALA A 41 -5.91 -2.57 2.33
CA ALA A 41 -4.99 -3.42 1.59
C ALA A 41 -5.22 -4.84 2.08
N GLU A 42 -5.75 -5.68 1.22
CA GLU A 42 -6.14 -7.04 1.61
C GLU A 42 -5.62 -8.05 0.61
N SER A 43 -4.94 -9.06 1.11
CA SER A 43 -4.57 -10.21 0.29
C SER A 43 -5.72 -11.19 0.28
N ALA A 44 -5.90 -11.89 -0.84
CA ALA A 44 -6.91 -12.93 -0.92
C ALA A 44 -6.61 -14.03 0.08
N PRO A 45 -7.65 -14.76 0.56
CA PRO A 45 -7.42 -15.78 1.58
C PRO A 45 -6.39 -16.84 1.19
N HIS A 46 -6.33 -17.22 -0.09
CA HIS A 46 -5.37 -18.23 -0.53
C HIS A 46 -3.93 -17.71 -0.52
N ASN A 47 -3.73 -16.43 -0.25
CA ASN A 47 -2.40 -15.82 -0.17
C ASN A 47 -2.04 -15.46 1.28
N MET A 48 -2.79 -15.98 2.24
CA MET A 48 -2.55 -15.72 3.64
C MET A 48 -2.08 -16.98 4.33
N GLY A 49 -1.37 -16.81 5.44
CA GLY A 49 -0.93 -17.95 6.23
C GLY A 49 0.30 -18.62 5.66
N LYS A 50 0.54 -19.84 6.14
CA LYS A 50 1.77 -20.56 5.81
C LYS A 50 1.77 -21.16 4.41
N GLN A 51 0.59 -21.44 3.87
CA GLN A 51 0.49 -22.07 2.56
C GLN A 51 -0.02 -21.12 1.51
N LYS A 52 0.50 -19.90 1.51
CA LYS A 52 0.09 -18.92 0.53
C LYS A 52 0.55 -19.33 -0.86
N GLU A 53 -0.32 -19.14 -1.82
CA GLU A 53 -0.02 -19.49 -3.21
C GLU A 53 0.96 -18.53 -3.84
N TYR A 54 0.86 -17.24 -3.49
CA TYR A 54 1.76 -16.22 -4.03
C TYR A 54 2.31 -15.41 -2.88
N ALA A 55 3.63 -15.38 -2.78
CA ALA A 55 4.30 -14.58 -1.75
C ALA A 55 4.36 -13.12 -2.20
N GLY A 56 4.40 -12.22 -1.24
CA GLY A 56 4.65 -10.82 -1.53
C GLY A 56 3.45 -10.04 -2.02
N VAL A 57 2.25 -10.61 -1.97
CA VAL A 57 1.04 -9.90 -2.43
C VAL A 57 0.85 -8.61 -1.63
N GLY A 58 0.98 -8.68 -0.30
CA GLY A 58 0.80 -7.49 0.53
C GLY A 58 1.77 -6.38 0.16
N GLY A 59 3.04 -6.73 0.00
CA GLY A 59 4.04 -5.74 -0.39
C GLY A 59 3.76 -5.14 -1.75
N HIS A 60 3.29 -5.98 -2.68
CA HIS A 60 2.96 -5.50 -4.02
C HIS A 60 1.80 -4.51 -4.00
N LEU A 61 0.82 -4.73 -3.12
CA LEU A 61 -0.30 -3.80 -2.99
C LEU A 61 0.20 -2.41 -2.54
N PHE A 62 1.15 -2.37 -1.61
CA PHE A 62 1.73 -1.11 -1.18
C PHE A 62 2.61 -0.50 -2.28
N ALA A 63 3.25 -1.32 -3.11
CA ALA A 63 3.99 -0.81 -4.26
C ALA A 63 3.05 -0.13 -5.25
N ILE A 64 1.84 -0.65 -5.43
CA ILE A 64 0.83 0.00 -6.27
C ILE A 64 0.51 1.39 -5.70
N ALA A 65 0.32 1.49 -4.38
CA ALA A 65 0.02 2.76 -3.74
C ALA A 65 1.15 3.77 -3.94
N VAL A 66 2.39 3.31 -3.76
CA VAL A 66 3.55 4.17 -3.92
C VAL A 66 3.68 4.65 -5.36
N THR A 67 3.45 3.74 -6.32
CA THR A 67 3.48 4.09 -7.74
C THR A 67 2.46 5.16 -8.04
N ARG A 68 1.25 5.02 -7.49
CA ARG A 68 0.21 6.03 -7.70
C ARG A 68 0.63 7.38 -7.12
N SER A 69 1.26 7.37 -5.95
CA SER A 69 1.77 8.59 -5.33
C SER A 69 2.80 9.27 -6.23
N LEU A 70 3.68 8.48 -6.84
CA LEU A 70 4.66 9.03 -7.78
C LEU A 70 3.97 9.64 -9.00
N GLU A 71 2.97 8.97 -9.54
CA GLU A 71 2.21 9.47 -10.68
C GLU A 71 1.55 10.80 -10.38
N LEU A 72 1.11 10.97 -9.15
CA LEU A 72 0.44 12.20 -8.72
C LEU A 72 1.44 13.31 -8.39
N GLY A 73 2.73 13.03 -8.43
CA GLY A 73 3.75 14.02 -8.14
C GLY A 73 4.06 14.16 -6.66
N TYR A 74 3.75 13.16 -5.86
CA TYR A 74 3.92 13.25 -4.39
C TYR A 74 5.21 12.57 -3.91
N GLY A 75 6.11 12.19 -4.83
CA GLY A 75 7.38 11.62 -4.42
C GLY A 75 7.30 10.23 -3.84
N GLY A 76 6.16 9.58 -3.93
CA GLY A 76 5.97 8.26 -3.36
C GLY A 76 5.42 8.27 -1.95
N PHE A 77 5.25 9.45 -1.33
CA PHE A 77 4.72 9.52 0.02
C PHE A 77 3.37 8.84 0.12
N THR A 78 3.27 7.92 1.06
CA THR A 78 2.10 7.08 1.25
C THR A 78 1.94 6.86 2.75
N TYR A 79 0.70 6.84 3.23
CA TYR A 79 0.51 6.53 4.63
C TYR A 79 -0.66 5.57 4.82
N MET A 80 -0.67 4.92 5.97
CA MET A 80 -1.65 3.92 6.30
C MET A 80 -1.79 3.83 7.81
N ASP A 81 -2.88 3.19 8.26
CA ASP A 81 -3.08 2.93 9.67
C ASP A 81 -3.03 1.42 9.88
N ALA A 82 -2.04 0.95 10.61
CA ALA A 82 -1.93 -0.46 10.93
C ALA A 82 -3.01 -0.83 11.94
N LYS A 83 -3.47 -2.08 11.89
CA LYS A 83 -4.56 -2.53 12.76
C LYS A 83 -4.07 -2.82 14.18
N ASN A 84 -2.79 -3.17 14.32
CA ASN A 84 -2.25 -3.54 15.63
C ASN A 84 -0.74 -3.40 15.58
N ILE A 85 -0.12 -3.60 16.76
CA ILE A 85 1.33 -3.42 16.87
C ILE A 85 2.12 -4.44 16.07
N HIS A 86 1.58 -5.63 15.88
CA HIS A 86 2.27 -6.65 15.08
C HIS A 86 2.39 -6.19 13.63
N LEU A 87 1.35 -5.55 13.10
CA LEU A 87 1.39 -5.02 11.75
C LEU A 87 2.28 -3.79 11.65
N VAL A 88 2.36 -2.98 12.71
CA VAL A 88 3.31 -1.87 12.75
C VAL A 88 4.72 -2.41 12.53
N ASN A 89 5.09 -3.44 13.30
CA ASN A 89 6.42 -4.02 13.18
C ASN A 89 6.64 -4.67 11.82
N HIS A 90 5.62 -5.32 11.31
CA HIS A 90 5.69 -5.98 10.00
C HIS A 90 5.92 -4.94 8.88
N TYR A 91 5.15 -3.85 8.89
CA TYR A 91 5.28 -2.82 7.87
C TYR A 91 6.60 -2.07 7.98
N ALA A 92 7.08 -1.85 9.21
CA ALA A 92 8.38 -1.23 9.39
C ALA A 92 9.48 -2.10 8.78
N LYS A 93 9.38 -3.40 8.98
CA LYS A 93 10.40 -4.33 8.52
C LYS A 93 10.33 -4.57 7.01
N THR A 94 9.12 -4.72 6.48
CA THR A 94 8.96 -5.14 5.08
C THR A 94 8.81 -3.98 4.11
N LEU A 95 8.27 -2.85 4.56
CA LEU A 95 8.02 -1.71 3.67
C LEU A 95 8.93 -0.52 3.96
N GLY A 96 9.68 -0.58 5.05
CA GLY A 96 10.44 0.58 5.47
C GLY A 96 9.57 1.71 5.98
N ALA A 97 8.33 1.40 6.34
CA ALA A 97 7.42 2.39 6.90
C ALA A 97 7.81 2.70 8.33
N PHE A 98 7.52 3.91 8.79
CA PHE A 98 7.80 4.26 10.17
C PHE A 98 6.57 4.86 10.84
N LEU A 99 6.48 4.66 12.14
CA LEU A 99 5.32 5.05 12.93
C LEU A 99 5.38 6.53 13.27
N ILE A 100 4.30 7.26 12.98
CA ILE A 100 4.18 8.63 13.48
C ILE A 100 3.13 8.73 14.59
N GLY A 101 2.19 7.80 14.66
CA GLY A 101 1.30 7.66 15.80
C GLY A 101 0.23 8.71 15.97
N THR A 102 0.02 9.55 14.97
CA THR A 102 -0.98 10.60 15.04
C THR A 102 -1.47 10.91 13.62
N PRO A 103 -2.74 11.23 13.42
CA PRO A 103 -3.83 11.26 14.40
C PRO A 103 -4.27 9.88 14.85
N HIS A 104 -3.98 8.83 14.07
CA HIS A 104 -4.30 7.45 14.47
C HIS A 104 -3.08 6.89 15.21
N PRO A 105 -3.27 6.17 16.34
CA PRO A 105 -2.14 5.66 17.12
C PRO A 105 -1.16 4.81 16.33
N TYR A 106 -1.62 4.14 15.27
CA TYR A 106 -0.76 3.29 14.45
C TYR A 106 -0.58 3.86 13.05
N ARG A 107 -0.64 5.19 12.91
CA ARG A 107 -0.37 5.84 11.64
C ARG A 107 1.09 5.68 11.27
N MET A 108 1.33 5.18 10.05
CA MET A 108 2.68 4.95 9.54
C MET A 108 2.85 5.64 8.20
N ILE A 109 4.10 6.00 7.89
CA ILE A 109 4.42 6.68 6.64
C ILE A 109 5.49 5.89 5.89
N ILE A 110 5.32 5.80 4.57
CA ILE A 110 6.36 5.40 3.64
C ILE A 110 6.87 6.69 3.01
N ASP A 111 8.13 7.04 3.29
CA ASP A 111 8.71 8.26 2.75
C ASP A 111 9.34 8.00 1.38
N GLU A 112 9.96 9.03 0.82
CA GLU A 112 10.58 8.93 -0.50
C GLU A 112 11.59 7.82 -0.60
N ASN A 113 12.44 7.67 0.40
CA ASN A 113 13.49 6.66 0.36
C ASN A 113 12.91 5.25 0.43
N ALA A 114 11.96 5.04 1.32
CA ALA A 114 11.31 3.74 1.43
C ALA A 114 10.51 3.44 0.17
N ALA A 115 9.85 4.47 -0.39
CA ALA A 115 9.08 4.32 -1.62
C ALA A 115 9.99 3.88 -2.76
N SER A 116 11.16 4.51 -2.88
CA SER A 116 12.09 4.19 -3.94
C SER A 116 12.56 2.73 -3.85
N ARG A 117 12.86 2.28 -2.64
CA ARG A 117 13.29 0.89 -2.45
C ARG A 117 12.18 -0.09 -2.79
N LEU A 118 10.96 0.25 -2.43
CA LEU A 118 9.82 -0.61 -2.69
C LEU A 118 9.55 -0.73 -4.19
N ILE A 119 9.61 0.39 -4.88
CA ILE A 119 9.44 0.40 -6.34
C ILE A 119 10.53 -0.41 -7.01
N GLU A 120 11.77 -0.25 -6.58
CA GLU A 120 12.88 -0.99 -7.15
C GLU A 120 12.69 -2.49 -6.97
N TYR A 121 12.22 -2.89 -5.81
CA TYR A 121 12.02 -4.30 -5.52
C TYR A 121 10.95 -4.92 -6.41
N TYR A 122 9.88 -4.18 -6.74
CA TYR A 122 8.75 -4.74 -7.49
C TYR A 122 8.76 -4.36 -8.97
N ASN A 123 9.32 -3.21 -9.33
CA ASN A 123 9.22 -2.73 -10.70
C ASN A 123 10.10 -3.43 -11.70
N PHE A 124 11.25 -3.95 -11.29
CA PHE A 124 12.10 -4.58 -12.25
C PHE A 124 11.46 -5.81 -12.88
N ARG A 125 10.30 -6.21 -12.38
CA ARG A 125 9.56 -7.32 -12.92
C ARG A 125 8.53 -6.92 -13.95
N ARG A 126 8.37 -5.62 -14.19
CA ARG A 126 7.37 -5.15 -15.13
C ARG A 126 7.98 -5.18 -16.48
N ASP A 127 8.14 -5.43 -17.15
CA ASP A 127 8.68 -5.29 -18.39
C ASP A 127 7.78 -5.58 -19.46
#